data_90f9026bc1e0535d07e8cecb71cb0a75
#
_entry.id   90f9026bc1e0535d07e8cecb71cb0a75
#
_cell.length_a   1.000
_cell.length_b   1.000
_cell.length_c   1.000
_cell.angle_alpha   90.00
_cell.angle_beta   90.00
_cell.angle_gamma   90.00
#
_symmetry.space_group_name_H-M   'P 1'
#
loop_
_entity.id
_entity.type
_entity.pdbx_description
1 polymer ?
#
loop_
_entity_poly.entity_id
_entity_poly.type
_entity_poly.pdbx_seq_one_letter_code
_entity_poly.pdbx_strand_id
1 'polypeptide(L)'
;MAAGYPLRTMAKILVVADVAWVVNEVHAALTDPAHELVDHRDPATAADTALDEFADVVVVDLQVAAMGGMAVTRSVRDATATAVDPGMPVVLLLDRSVDVFLARRAGAAAWVVKPFTSHEMETALSRALNRRSPSPVASDQE
;
A
#
# COMPACT_ATOMS: atom_id res chain seq x y z
N MET A 1 -20.28 0.39 -19.11
CA MET A 1 -19.82 0.34 -18.96
C MET A 1 -19.20 0.20 -18.48
N ALA A 2 -19.17 0.26 -18.58
CA ALA A 2 -18.51 0.03 -18.17
C ALA A 2 -17.91 0.38 -17.61
N ALA A 3 -18.22 0.68 -17.57
CA ALA A 3 -17.73 1.05 -17.09
C ALA A 3 -16.97 0.83 -16.28
N GLY A 4 -16.93 1.02 -16.02
CA GLY A 4 -16.15 0.90 -15.30
C GLY A 4 -15.18 0.21 -15.08
N TYR A 5 -14.81 0.05 -15.40
CA TYR A 5 -14.00 -0.60 -15.20
C TYR A 5 -12.88 -0.37 -15.12
N PRO A 6 -12.86 -0.34 -15.25
CA PRO A 6 -11.85 -0.33 -14.92
C PRO A 6 -10.95 0.13 -14.63
N LEU A 7 -11.13 0.48 -14.83
CA LEU A 7 -10.38 0.88 -14.54
C LEU A 7 -9.68 0.89 -13.60
N ARG A 8 -9.89 1.01 -13.25
CA ARG A 8 -9.38 0.90 -12.39
C ARG A 8 -8.22 0.42 -11.96
N THR A 9 -7.77 -0.09 -12.40
CA THR A 9 -6.59 -0.82 -12.09
C THR A 9 -5.30 -0.07 -12.29
N MET A 10 -5.38 1.11 -12.87
CA MET A 10 -4.20 1.92 -13.05
C MET A 10 -3.80 2.55 -11.74
N ALA A 11 -2.60 2.30 -11.27
CA ALA A 11 -2.17 2.81 -9.99
C ALA A 11 -0.70 3.19 -10.00
N LYS A 12 -0.38 4.31 -9.35
CA LYS A 12 0.99 4.67 -9.08
C LYS A 12 1.32 4.23 -7.67
N ILE A 13 2.31 3.36 -7.54
CA ILE A 13 2.61 2.63 -6.32
C ILE A 13 4.01 3.00 -5.85
N LEU A 14 4.11 3.56 -4.65
CA LEU A 14 5.41 3.79 -4.03
C LEU A 14 5.78 2.54 -3.23
N VAL A 15 6.93 1.96 -3.52
CA VAL A 15 7.41 0.77 -2.82
C VAL A 15 8.51 1.19 -1.85
N VAL A 16 8.25 1.04 -0.56
CA VAL A 16 9.20 1.44 0.49
C VAL A 16 9.81 0.17 1.09
N ALA A 17 11.01 -0.12 0.70
CA ALA A 17 11.78 -1.27 1.17
C ALA A 17 13.25 -1.02 0.90
N ASP A 18 14.11 -1.50 1.79
CA ASP A 18 15.54 -1.29 1.63
C ASP A 18 16.31 -2.58 1.32
N VAL A 19 15.60 -3.69 1.19
CA VAL A 19 16.20 -4.98 0.85
C VAL A 19 15.83 -5.32 -0.59
N ALA A 20 16.84 -5.51 -1.43
CA ALA A 20 16.63 -5.69 -2.86
C ALA A 20 15.70 -6.85 -3.19
N TRP A 21 15.80 -7.97 -2.48
CA TRP A 21 14.97 -9.12 -2.82
C TRP A 21 13.48 -8.85 -2.52
N VAL A 22 13.18 -8.02 -1.52
CA VAL A 22 11.78 -7.63 -1.24
C VAL A 22 11.26 -6.77 -2.38
N VAL A 23 12.04 -5.78 -2.82
CA VAL A 23 11.66 -4.93 -3.94
C VAL A 23 11.39 -5.79 -5.17
N ASN A 24 12.28 -6.75 -5.44
CA ASN A 24 12.13 -7.62 -6.60
C ASN A 24 10.86 -8.47 -6.50
N GLU A 25 10.52 -8.95 -5.30
CA GLU A 25 9.31 -9.74 -5.11
C GLU A 25 8.05 -8.91 -5.39
N VAL A 26 8.05 -7.66 -4.97
CA VAL A 26 6.92 -6.77 -5.24
C VAL A 26 6.78 -6.53 -6.74
N HIS A 27 7.90 -6.23 -7.42
CA HIS A 27 7.87 -6.03 -8.87
C HIS A 27 7.40 -7.28 -9.60
N ALA A 28 7.84 -8.46 -9.14
CA ALA A 28 7.44 -9.71 -9.76
C ALA A 28 5.94 -9.99 -9.58
N ALA A 29 5.37 -9.52 -8.48
CA ALA A 29 3.96 -9.74 -8.20
C ALA A 29 3.05 -8.72 -8.89
N LEU A 30 3.56 -7.55 -9.24
CA LEU A 30 2.75 -6.46 -9.81
C LEU A 30 3.23 -6.17 -11.23
N THR A 31 2.92 -7.08 -12.14
CA THR A 31 3.40 -6.99 -13.52
C THR A 31 2.43 -6.34 -14.49
N ASP A 32 1.26 -5.94 -14.02
CA ASP A 32 0.29 -5.28 -14.87
C ASP A 32 0.92 -3.99 -15.41
N PRO A 33 1.00 -3.81 -16.73
CA PRO A 33 1.63 -2.61 -17.30
C PRO A 33 0.89 -1.31 -16.94
N ALA A 34 -0.34 -1.40 -16.46
CA ALA A 34 -1.06 -0.21 -16.01
C ALA A 34 -0.55 0.31 -14.68
N HIS A 35 0.17 -0.52 -13.91
CA HIS A 35 0.78 -0.06 -12.66
C HIS A 35 2.11 0.62 -12.91
N GLU A 36 2.35 1.72 -12.23
CA GLU A 36 3.63 2.39 -12.25
C GLU A 36 4.24 2.25 -10.85
N LEU A 37 5.40 1.59 -10.75
CA LEU A 37 6.07 1.38 -9.47
C LEU A 37 7.26 2.31 -9.34
N VAL A 38 7.33 3.00 -8.19
CA VAL A 38 8.45 3.86 -7.83
C VAL A 38 9.06 3.29 -6.56
N ASP A 39 10.34 2.94 -6.62
CA ASP A 39 11.03 2.36 -5.47
C ASP A 39 11.65 3.45 -4.60
N HIS A 40 11.56 3.28 -3.29
CA HIS A 40 12.09 4.24 -2.35
C HIS A 40 12.69 3.50 -1.15
N ARG A 41 13.92 3.82 -0.81
CA ARG A 41 14.64 3.05 0.20
C ARG A 41 14.64 3.70 1.58
N ASP A 42 14.46 5.01 1.65
CA ASP A 42 14.58 5.74 2.91
C ASP A 42 13.21 5.90 3.57
N PRO A 43 12.94 5.19 4.66
CA PRO A 43 11.64 5.29 5.31
C PRO A 43 11.35 6.69 5.88
N ALA A 44 12.39 7.44 6.24
CA ALA A 44 12.19 8.76 6.84
C ALA A 44 11.59 9.77 5.87
N THR A 45 11.82 9.59 4.56
CA THR A 45 11.30 10.51 3.56
C THR A 45 10.16 9.91 2.74
N ALA A 46 9.64 8.75 3.17
CA ALA A 46 8.62 8.06 2.40
C ALA A 46 7.34 8.88 2.25
N ALA A 47 6.89 9.54 3.30
CA ALA A 47 5.66 10.33 3.24
C ALA A 47 5.81 11.50 2.26
N ASP A 48 6.92 12.21 2.31
CA ASP A 48 7.16 13.31 1.39
C ASP A 48 7.23 12.82 -0.04
N THR A 49 7.91 11.71 -0.25
CA THR A 49 8.04 11.14 -1.60
C THR A 49 6.70 10.69 -2.14
N ALA A 50 5.85 10.09 -1.28
CA ALA A 50 4.52 9.69 -1.68
C ALA A 50 3.70 10.87 -2.19
N LEU A 51 3.80 12.00 -1.51
CA LEU A 51 3.10 13.21 -1.93
C LEU A 51 3.70 13.78 -3.22
N ASP A 52 5.02 13.88 -3.29
CA ASP A 52 5.70 14.45 -4.46
C ASP A 52 5.45 13.63 -5.72
N GLU A 53 5.35 12.33 -5.58
CA GLU A 53 5.12 11.43 -6.71
C GLU A 53 3.64 11.26 -7.04
N PHE A 54 2.76 11.84 -6.24
CA PHE A 54 1.31 11.65 -6.42
C PHE A 54 0.94 10.17 -6.40
N ALA A 55 1.50 9.43 -5.45
CA ALA A 55 1.22 8.00 -5.35
C ALA A 55 -0.24 7.75 -4.98
N ASP A 56 -0.78 6.68 -5.48
CA ASP A 56 -2.14 6.24 -5.15
C ASP A 56 -2.15 5.35 -3.92
N VAL A 57 -1.07 4.62 -3.72
CA VAL A 57 -0.94 3.67 -2.63
C VAL A 57 0.55 3.47 -2.34
N VAL A 58 0.87 3.15 -1.09
CA VAL A 58 2.24 2.86 -0.67
C VAL A 58 2.32 1.42 -0.19
N VAL A 59 3.27 0.67 -0.72
CA VAL A 59 3.55 -0.70 -0.29
C VAL A 59 4.80 -0.64 0.56
N VAL A 60 4.72 -1.04 1.82
CA VAL A 60 5.79 -0.87 2.79
C VAL A 60 6.19 -2.20 3.40
N ASP A 61 7.49 -2.49 3.40
CA ASP A 61 8.03 -3.65 4.10
C ASP A 61 8.00 -3.39 5.62
N LEU A 62 7.37 -4.28 6.37
CA LEU A 62 7.31 -4.14 7.82
C LEU A 62 8.71 -4.04 8.43
N GLN A 63 9.69 -4.69 7.80
CA GLN A 63 11.05 -4.75 8.29
C GLN A 63 11.97 -3.67 7.72
N VAL A 64 11.41 -2.63 7.08
CA VAL A 64 12.26 -1.58 6.53
C VAL A 64 13.10 -0.97 7.65
N ALA A 65 14.40 -0.78 7.35
CA ALA A 65 15.38 -0.40 8.36
C ALA A 65 15.11 0.98 8.96
N ALA A 66 15.72 1.21 10.09
CA ALA A 66 15.70 2.49 10.81
C ALA A 66 14.36 2.81 11.44
N MET A 67 13.35 3.04 10.62
CA MET A 67 12.08 3.53 11.13
C MET A 67 11.04 2.43 11.33
N GLY A 68 11.10 1.38 10.51
CA GLY A 68 10.13 0.29 10.55
C GLY A 68 8.83 0.61 9.82
N GLY A 69 8.19 -0.44 9.30
CA GLY A 69 7.02 -0.29 8.46
C GLY A 69 5.80 0.29 9.15
N MET A 70 5.62 0.03 10.45
CA MET A 70 4.50 0.61 11.19
C MET A 70 4.61 2.13 11.27
N ALA A 71 5.82 2.61 11.56
CA ALA A 71 6.04 4.05 11.67
C ALA A 71 5.89 4.73 10.31
N VAL A 72 6.37 4.09 9.24
CA VAL A 72 6.17 4.61 7.89
C VAL A 72 4.69 4.70 7.57
N THR A 73 3.92 3.66 7.91
CA THR A 73 2.48 3.65 7.66
C THR A 73 1.80 4.82 8.34
N ARG A 74 2.11 5.05 9.62
CA ARG A 74 1.53 6.17 10.36
C ARG A 74 1.95 7.51 9.76
N SER A 75 3.22 7.63 9.41
CA SER A 75 3.75 8.86 8.83
C SER A 75 3.05 9.22 7.52
N VAL A 76 2.87 8.23 6.65
CA VAL A 76 2.18 8.44 5.37
C VAL A 76 0.73 8.85 5.61
N ARG A 77 0.04 8.15 6.49
CA ARG A 77 -1.36 8.46 6.77
C ARG A 77 -1.52 9.83 7.38
N ASP A 78 -0.67 10.16 8.35
CA ASP A 78 -0.76 11.47 9.02
C ASP A 78 -0.48 12.61 8.06
N ALA A 79 0.47 12.42 7.15
CA ALA A 79 0.84 13.47 6.19
C ALA A 79 -0.23 13.69 5.13
N THR A 80 -1.08 12.69 4.87
CA THR A 80 -2.04 12.75 3.76
C THR A 80 -3.50 12.81 4.22
N ALA A 81 -3.77 12.60 5.50
CA ALA A 81 -5.14 12.61 6.01
C ALA A 81 -5.72 14.02 6.05
N THR A 82 -7.02 14.10 5.79
CA THR A 82 -7.76 15.35 5.93
C THR A 82 -9.00 15.07 6.77
N ALA A 83 -9.85 16.09 6.94
CA ALA A 83 -11.09 15.91 7.69
C ALA A 83 -12.02 14.86 7.08
N VAL A 84 -11.92 14.66 5.76
CA VAL A 84 -12.83 13.77 5.03
C VAL A 84 -12.13 12.58 4.39
N ASP A 85 -10.81 12.57 4.34
CA ASP A 85 -10.03 11.52 3.71
C ASP A 85 -9.14 10.88 4.78
N PRO A 86 -9.22 9.57 5.00
CA PRO A 86 -8.40 8.92 6.03
C PRO A 86 -6.91 8.89 5.72
N GLY A 87 -6.52 9.35 4.53
CA GLY A 87 -5.13 9.40 4.12
C GLY A 87 -4.82 8.34 3.07
N MET A 88 -3.62 8.46 2.52
CA MET A 88 -3.19 7.55 1.46
C MET A 88 -3.14 6.12 2.00
N PRO A 89 -3.72 5.16 1.27
CA PRO A 89 -3.74 3.78 1.73
C PRO A 89 -2.34 3.16 1.69
N VAL A 90 -2.08 2.29 2.66
CA VAL A 90 -0.81 1.58 2.77
C VAL A 90 -1.09 0.08 2.81
N VAL A 91 -0.31 -0.66 2.03
CA VAL A 91 -0.28 -2.13 2.07
C VAL A 91 1.01 -2.53 2.77
N LEU A 92 0.91 -3.26 3.88
CA LEU A 92 2.09 -3.73 4.60
C LEU A 92 2.48 -5.13 4.16
N LEU A 93 3.78 -5.34 4.01
CA LEU A 93 4.34 -6.67 3.74
C LEU A 93 4.80 -7.24 5.07
N LEU A 94 4.18 -8.32 5.50
CA LEU A 94 4.44 -8.94 6.79
C LEU A 94 5.32 -10.17 6.64
N ASP A 95 6.13 -10.46 7.64
CA ASP A 95 6.94 -11.68 7.61
C ASP A 95 6.16 -12.89 8.12
N ARG A 96 5.21 -12.66 9.03
CA ARG A 96 4.45 -13.73 9.66
C ARG A 96 2.99 -13.34 9.79
N SER A 97 2.12 -14.34 9.72
CA SER A 97 0.68 -14.08 9.85
C SER A 97 0.31 -13.52 11.22
N VAL A 98 1.08 -13.83 12.26
CA VAL A 98 0.81 -13.29 13.60
C VAL A 98 1.01 -11.78 13.65
N ASP A 99 1.71 -11.20 12.68
CA ASP A 99 1.95 -9.76 12.65
C ASP A 99 0.77 -8.96 12.13
N VAL A 100 -0.34 -9.61 11.77
CA VAL A 100 -1.52 -8.91 11.24
C VAL A 100 -2.01 -7.85 12.23
N PHE A 101 -1.91 -8.12 13.54
CA PHE A 101 -2.36 -7.12 14.51
C PHE A 101 -1.53 -5.84 14.44
N LEU A 102 -0.26 -5.93 14.06
CA LEU A 102 0.58 -4.74 13.87
C LEU A 102 0.09 -3.91 12.69
N ALA A 103 -0.29 -4.58 11.60
CA ALA A 103 -0.81 -3.89 10.43
C ALA A 103 -2.09 -3.13 10.78
N ARG A 104 -2.96 -3.76 11.54
CA ARG A 104 -4.21 -3.12 11.97
C ARG A 104 -3.94 -1.92 12.87
N ARG A 105 -3.02 -2.07 13.81
CA ARG A 105 -2.69 -0.98 14.73
C ARG A 105 -2.09 0.21 14.03
N ALA A 106 -1.30 -0.02 13.00
CA ALA A 106 -0.70 1.06 12.24
C ALA A 106 -1.70 1.74 11.31
N GLY A 107 -2.85 1.11 11.08
CA GLY A 107 -3.86 1.66 10.20
C GLY A 107 -3.64 1.33 8.73
N ALA A 108 -2.95 0.22 8.45
CA ALA A 108 -2.76 -0.23 7.07
C ALA A 108 -4.11 -0.57 6.45
N ALA A 109 -4.26 -0.25 5.18
CA ALA A 109 -5.50 -0.55 4.46
C ALA A 109 -5.59 -2.02 4.08
N ALA A 110 -4.45 -2.67 3.89
CA ALA A 110 -4.37 -4.09 3.57
C ALA A 110 -2.98 -4.58 3.90
N TRP A 111 -2.78 -5.89 3.81
CA TRP A 111 -1.48 -6.51 4.07
C TRP A 111 -1.39 -7.82 3.33
N VAL A 112 -0.16 -8.27 3.11
CA VAL A 112 0.15 -9.62 2.61
C VAL A 112 1.28 -10.19 3.44
N VAL A 113 1.34 -11.51 3.55
CA VAL A 113 2.39 -12.20 4.29
C VAL A 113 3.37 -12.80 3.27
N LYS A 114 4.65 -12.55 3.49
CA LYS A 114 5.69 -13.13 2.63
C LYS A 114 5.80 -14.65 2.87
N PRO A 115 6.02 -15.45 1.86
CA PRO A 115 6.01 -15.11 0.44
C PRO A 115 4.57 -14.96 -0.07
N PHE A 116 4.36 -14.03 -0.96
CA PHE A 116 3.02 -13.76 -1.49
C PHE A 116 2.96 -14.03 -2.99
N THR A 117 1.75 -14.34 -3.45
CA THR A 117 1.51 -14.55 -4.88
C THR A 117 1.08 -13.23 -5.52
N SER A 118 1.10 -13.19 -6.86
CA SER A 118 0.57 -12.04 -7.59
C SER A 118 -0.90 -11.82 -7.25
N HIS A 119 -1.67 -12.89 -7.13
CA HIS A 119 -3.09 -12.76 -6.81
C HIS A 119 -3.29 -12.12 -5.43
N GLU A 120 -2.52 -12.57 -4.44
CA GLU A 120 -2.61 -12.01 -3.09
C GLU A 120 -2.25 -10.52 -3.08
N MET A 121 -1.19 -10.16 -3.79
CA MET A 121 -0.75 -8.77 -3.85
C MET A 121 -1.78 -7.90 -4.58
N GLU A 122 -2.29 -8.37 -5.72
CA GLU A 122 -3.29 -7.60 -6.46
C GLU A 122 -4.58 -7.44 -5.65
N THR A 123 -4.97 -8.47 -4.91
CA THR A 123 -6.15 -8.39 -4.05
C THR A 123 -5.96 -7.35 -2.95
N ALA A 124 -4.79 -7.36 -2.32
CA ALA A 124 -4.48 -6.38 -1.28
C ALA A 124 -4.46 -4.96 -1.84
N LEU A 125 -3.87 -4.81 -3.02
CA LEU A 125 -3.81 -3.52 -3.70
C LEU A 125 -5.21 -2.99 -4.00
N SER A 126 -6.07 -3.84 -4.54
CA SER A 126 -7.45 -3.45 -4.84
C SER A 126 -8.20 -3.05 -3.60
N ARG A 127 -8.02 -3.81 -2.52
CA ARG A 127 -8.67 -3.49 -1.26
C ARG A 127 -8.22 -2.14 -0.72
N ALA A 128 -6.93 -1.84 -0.82
CA ALA A 128 -6.38 -0.58 -0.36
C ALA A 128 -6.93 0.59 -1.18
N LEU A 129 -6.96 0.44 -2.49
CA LEU A 129 -7.46 1.49 -3.37
C LEU A 129 -8.95 1.74 -3.17
N ASN A 130 -9.73 0.69 -2.96
CA ASN A 130 -11.16 0.82 -2.71
C ASN A 130 -11.45 1.53 -1.39
N ARG A 131 -10.59 1.31 -0.41
CA ARG A 131 -10.76 1.96 0.89
C ARG A 131 -10.65 3.47 0.77
N ARG A 132 -9.76 3.96 -0.10
CA ARG A 132 -9.57 5.39 -0.29
C ARG A 132 -10.73 6.01 -1.05
N SER A 133 -11.34 5.24 -1.95
CA SER A 133 -12.46 5.72 -2.76
C SER A 133 -13.70 4.92 -2.39
N PRO A 134 -14.28 5.17 -1.21
CA PRO A 134 -15.40 4.37 -0.74
C PRO A 134 -16.61 4.54 -1.63
N SER A 135 -17.37 3.46 -1.73
CA SER A 135 -18.63 3.43 -2.43
C SER A 135 -19.76 3.44 -1.38
N PRO A 136 -20.87 4.11 -1.64
CA PRO A 136 -22.02 4.03 -0.74
C PRO A 136 -22.47 2.61 -0.50
N VAL A 137 -22.39 1.77 -1.51
CA VAL A 137 -22.77 0.37 -1.37
C VAL A 137 -21.85 -0.34 -0.41
N ALA A 138 -20.56 -0.10 -0.54
CA ALA A 138 -19.60 -0.77 0.32
C ALA A 138 -19.79 -0.38 1.77
N SER A 139 -20.14 0.85 2.05
CA SER A 139 -20.31 1.28 3.42
C SER A 139 -21.50 0.63 4.10
N ASP A 140 -22.45 0.14 3.34
CA ASP A 140 -23.61 -0.51 3.91
C ASP A 140 -23.33 -1.91 4.38
N GLN A 141 -22.22 -2.45 3.96
CA GLN A 141 -21.97 -3.86 4.18
C GLN A 141 -21.37 -4.16 5.53
N GLU A 142 -20.98 -3.25 6.23
CA GLU A 142 -20.26 -3.61 7.40
C GLU A 142 -20.80 -3.45 8.64
#